data_d1a3570941cf9cea4f4fe82d6c191fd0
#
_entry.id   d1a3570941cf9cea4f4fe82d6c191fd0
#
_cell.length_a   1.000
_cell.length_b   1.000
_cell.length_c   1.000
_cell.angle_alpha   90.00
_cell.angle_beta   90.00
_cell.angle_gamma   90.00
#
_symmetry.space_group_name_H-M   'P 1'
#
loop_
_entity.id
_entity.type
_entity.pdbx_description
1 polymer ?
#
loop_
_entity_poly.entity_id
_entity_poly.type
_entity_poly.pdbx_seq_one_letter_code
_entity_poly.pdbx_strand_id
1 'polypeptide(L)'
;MKTVKTASFAALAAILVLSGCGSSNSSNESDATDVNGKVTLNFLTQSSPLAPADPNDKLINKRLEEKTGIHIRWKNFTSDQFVEKRNLAIASGDLPDAVFDAGYSDYDLLKLAKDGVIIPVEDLIEQHMPNFKKVLEQSPEYKAMLTAPDGHIYSFPWIEELGTGKEAIQSVDDLPWINVEWLNKLGLSMPTTTEELKQVLIAFKTKDPNGNGQADEIPLSFIDKPGGEDLAFLYGAFGLGENWDHTVVTNDGKVVFTAADNGYKEAVKYIHDLYKEGLVDIESSQQDWNTYLAKGKDHRYGLYFTWDKANITGPNKKYDLMPPLAGPDGHVNVTRTNGIGFDRGRMVITSANKKLEATAKWIDQLYDPIQSIQNNWGTYGDTKQKNIFEYDEAKGMLKHLPLEGSAPVEIRQKTNIGGPLAVLDEYYGKYTTQPEDATWRLGLLKKVMVPHMQADHNYPKVFFSIDELDRLSTIETDLFAYVLRKRTEWYQNGKVEEEWPEYLQELNSLGLQEWLQIKQAGYDRNASK
;
A
#
# COMPACT_ATOMS: atom_id res chain seq x y z
N MET A 1 46.80 -43.42 22.20
CA MET A 1 46.69 -44.33 23.38
C MET A 1 45.53 -43.87 24.26
N LYS A 2 44.70 -44.80 24.67
CA LYS A 2 43.54 -44.80 25.58
C LYS A 2 42.22 -44.41 24.92
N THR A 3 41.47 -45.30 24.33
CA THR A 3 40.51 -46.36 24.77
C THR A 3 39.18 -45.79 25.25
N VAL A 4 38.21 -45.89 24.36
CA VAL A 4 36.91 -46.60 24.35
C VAL A 4 36.31 -46.92 25.74
N LYS A 5 35.05 -46.52 25.92
CA LYS A 5 34.03 -47.36 26.57
C LYS A 5 32.63 -47.01 26.08
N THR A 6 32.06 -47.95 25.34
CA THR A 6 30.66 -48.22 25.09
C THR A 6 29.94 -48.64 26.36
N ALA A 7 28.72 -48.19 26.58
CA ALA A 7 27.77 -48.86 27.45
C ALA A 7 26.36 -48.82 26.85
N SER A 8 25.96 -50.00 26.38
CA SER A 8 24.58 -50.36 26.07
C SER A 8 23.79 -50.56 27.37
N PHE A 9 22.53 -50.09 27.43
CA PHE A 9 21.55 -50.67 28.34
C PHE A 9 20.23 -50.94 27.64
N ALA A 10 19.76 -52.15 27.92
CA ALA A 10 18.67 -52.85 27.29
C ALA A 10 17.30 -52.44 27.85
N ALA A 11 16.31 -52.80 27.06
CA ALA A 11 14.88 -52.73 27.23
C ALA A 11 14.31 -53.21 28.59
N LEU A 12 13.23 -52.59 29.01
CA LEU A 12 12.19 -53.26 29.80
C LEU A 12 10.79 -52.77 29.35
N ALA A 13 10.08 -53.64 28.70
CA ALA A 13 8.64 -53.51 28.40
C ALA A 13 7.83 -53.83 29.66
N ALA A 14 6.90 -52.96 30.02
CA ALA A 14 5.84 -53.29 30.96
C ALA A 14 4.50 -52.92 30.32
N ILE A 15 3.78 -53.97 29.95
CA ILE A 15 2.36 -53.93 29.51
C ILE A 15 1.52 -53.85 30.77
N LEU A 16 0.71 -52.78 30.88
CA LEU A 16 -0.46 -52.72 31.80
C LEU A 16 -1.70 -52.46 30.97
N VAL A 17 -2.48 -53.50 30.77
CA VAL A 17 -3.85 -53.49 30.29
C VAL A 17 -4.74 -53.11 31.46
N LEU A 18 -5.42 -51.95 31.35
CA LEU A 18 -6.56 -51.64 32.19
C LEU A 18 -7.70 -51.19 31.28
N SER A 19 -8.64 -52.11 31.16
CA SER A 19 -9.99 -51.89 30.60
C SER A 19 -10.72 -50.85 31.44
N GLY A 20 -11.07 -49.75 30.83
CA GLY A 20 -12.01 -48.78 31.36
C GLY A 20 -12.97 -48.34 30.23
N CYS A 21 -14.16 -48.93 30.19
CA CYS A 21 -15.29 -48.38 29.44
C CYS A 21 -15.61 -47.00 29.99
N GLY A 22 -15.21 -45.95 29.26
CA GLY A 22 -15.67 -44.60 29.45
C GLY A 22 -16.22 -44.11 28.14
N SER A 23 -17.49 -43.80 28.12
CA SER A 23 -18.27 -43.21 27.03
C SER A 23 -17.46 -42.09 26.38
N SER A 24 -17.12 -42.22 25.11
CA SER A 24 -16.66 -41.11 24.27
C SER A 24 -17.85 -40.15 24.08
N ASN A 25 -17.98 -39.19 24.98
CA ASN A 25 -18.58 -37.93 24.63
C ASN A 25 -17.59 -37.26 23.68
N SER A 26 -17.82 -37.38 22.38
CA SER A 26 -17.38 -36.41 21.42
C SER A 26 -18.05 -35.10 21.80
N SER A 27 -17.41 -34.29 22.63
CA SER A 27 -17.76 -32.90 22.76
C SER A 27 -17.53 -32.27 21.40
N ASN A 28 -18.58 -32.17 20.62
CA ASN A 28 -18.71 -31.14 19.61
C ASN A 28 -18.38 -29.83 20.31
N GLU A 29 -17.20 -29.28 20.08
CA GLU A 29 -16.95 -27.86 20.26
C GLU A 29 -17.67 -27.08 19.14
N SER A 30 -18.95 -27.25 19.01
CA SER A 30 -19.84 -26.44 18.21
C SER A 30 -20.71 -25.66 19.19
N ASP A 31 -20.61 -24.38 19.08
CA ASP A 31 -21.25 -23.27 19.79
C ASP A 31 -20.37 -22.65 20.85
N ALA A 32 -19.42 -21.81 20.36
CA ALA A 32 -18.87 -20.73 21.16
C ALA A 32 -20.10 -19.90 21.62
N THR A 33 -20.53 -20.11 22.86
CA THR A 33 -21.63 -19.41 23.51
C THR A 33 -21.49 -17.92 23.28
N ASP A 34 -22.59 -17.31 22.84
CA ASP A 34 -22.67 -15.86 22.67
C ASP A 34 -22.21 -15.16 23.94
N VAL A 35 -21.22 -14.31 23.84
CA VAL A 35 -20.68 -13.55 24.96
C VAL A 35 -21.74 -12.54 25.39
N ASN A 36 -22.22 -12.64 26.64
CA ASN A 36 -23.26 -11.77 27.18
C ASN A 36 -24.57 -11.75 26.37
N GLY A 37 -24.93 -12.86 25.71
CA GLY A 37 -26.13 -12.95 24.86
C GLY A 37 -26.04 -12.27 23.50
N LYS A 38 -24.83 -11.86 23.09
CA LYS A 38 -24.54 -11.29 21.75
C LYS A 38 -23.99 -12.38 20.82
N VAL A 39 -24.38 -12.32 19.56
CA VAL A 39 -23.76 -13.14 18.51
C VAL A 39 -22.25 -12.86 18.47
N THR A 40 -21.46 -13.90 18.55
CA THR A 40 -19.99 -13.79 18.51
C THR A 40 -19.43 -14.33 17.20
N LEU A 41 -18.56 -13.55 16.52
CA LEU A 41 -17.84 -13.93 15.31
C LEU A 41 -16.33 -13.95 15.60
N ASN A 42 -15.61 -14.86 14.97
CA ASN A 42 -14.15 -14.99 15.12
C ASN A 42 -13.46 -14.45 13.87
N PHE A 43 -12.73 -13.36 14.00
CA PHE A 43 -12.03 -12.73 12.89
C PHE A 43 -10.52 -12.78 13.10
N LEU A 44 -9.81 -13.04 12.01
CA LEU A 44 -8.36 -12.87 11.91
C LEU A 44 -8.06 -11.48 11.33
N THR A 45 -7.13 -10.75 11.93
CA THR A 45 -6.80 -9.38 11.48
C THR A 45 -5.36 -9.01 11.77
N GLN A 46 -4.97 -7.86 11.22
CA GLN A 46 -3.71 -7.18 11.53
C GLN A 46 -3.94 -5.79 12.14
N SER A 47 -2.94 -5.30 12.84
CA SER A 47 -2.89 -3.92 13.35
C SER A 47 -1.49 -3.38 13.33
N SER A 48 -1.36 -2.04 13.23
CA SER A 48 -0.11 -1.36 13.50
C SER A 48 0.38 -1.66 14.94
N PRO A 49 1.69 -1.75 15.17
CA PRO A 49 2.26 -1.85 16.53
C PRO A 49 1.87 -0.68 17.46
N LEU A 50 1.44 0.44 16.88
CA LEU A 50 0.96 1.61 17.63
C LEU A 50 -0.51 1.48 18.08
N ALA A 51 -1.24 0.54 17.52
CA ALA A 51 -2.64 0.29 17.88
C ALA A 51 -2.75 -0.50 19.18
N PRO A 52 -3.90 -0.45 19.89
CA PRO A 52 -4.20 -1.37 20.98
C PRO A 52 -4.07 -2.83 20.56
N ALA A 53 -3.53 -3.67 21.43
CA ALA A 53 -3.35 -5.10 21.14
C ALA A 53 -4.67 -5.83 20.89
N ASP A 54 -5.72 -5.48 21.65
CA ASP A 54 -7.10 -5.91 21.37
C ASP A 54 -7.82 -4.81 20.57
N PRO A 55 -8.24 -5.08 19.33
CA PRO A 55 -9.01 -4.13 18.53
C PRO A 55 -10.31 -3.67 19.22
N ASN A 56 -10.89 -4.46 20.12
CA ASN A 56 -12.08 -4.08 20.89
C ASN A 56 -11.82 -2.91 21.86
N ASP A 57 -10.57 -2.57 22.14
CA ASP A 57 -10.25 -1.39 22.94
C ASP A 57 -10.43 -0.07 22.16
N LYS A 58 -10.45 -0.11 20.83
CA LYS A 58 -10.74 1.06 20.00
C LYS A 58 -12.21 1.47 20.14
N LEU A 59 -12.45 2.77 20.28
CA LEU A 59 -13.80 3.33 20.43
C LEU A 59 -14.70 2.99 19.22
N ILE A 60 -14.14 2.95 18.02
CA ILE A 60 -14.86 2.59 16.79
C ILE A 60 -15.46 1.18 16.91
N ASN A 61 -14.69 0.19 17.36
CA ASN A 61 -15.17 -1.19 17.52
C ASN A 61 -16.22 -1.32 18.62
N LYS A 62 -16.08 -0.59 19.73
CA LYS A 62 -17.10 -0.55 20.80
C LYS A 62 -18.43 -0.02 20.28
N ARG A 63 -18.41 1.05 19.49
CA ARG A 63 -19.62 1.60 18.85
C ARG A 63 -20.24 0.64 17.84
N LEU A 64 -19.41 -0.07 17.05
CA LEU A 64 -19.91 -1.10 16.13
C LEU A 64 -20.59 -2.25 16.88
N GLU A 65 -19.99 -2.73 17.98
CA GLU A 65 -20.59 -3.76 18.82
C GLU A 65 -21.92 -3.28 19.44
N GLU A 66 -21.97 -2.06 19.95
CA GLU A 66 -23.19 -1.46 20.50
C GLU A 66 -24.29 -1.32 19.43
N LYS A 67 -23.92 -0.87 18.22
CA LYS A 67 -24.86 -0.65 17.10
C LYS A 67 -25.41 -1.96 16.54
N THR A 68 -24.57 -2.97 16.43
CA THR A 68 -24.92 -4.24 15.76
C THR A 68 -25.41 -5.32 16.71
N GLY A 69 -25.06 -5.26 18.00
CA GLY A 69 -25.24 -6.35 18.94
C GLY A 69 -24.34 -7.56 18.65
N ILE A 70 -23.32 -7.42 17.81
CA ILE A 70 -22.41 -8.49 17.41
C ILE A 70 -21.04 -8.23 18.03
N HIS A 71 -20.53 -9.22 18.78
CA HIS A 71 -19.20 -9.19 19.36
C HIS A 71 -18.20 -9.86 18.43
N ILE A 72 -17.06 -9.20 18.16
CA ILE A 72 -15.97 -9.80 17.37
C ILE A 72 -14.86 -10.26 18.31
N ARG A 73 -14.54 -11.54 18.23
CA ARG A 73 -13.33 -12.10 18.86
C ARG A 73 -12.20 -12.00 17.86
N TRP A 74 -11.27 -11.10 18.11
CA TRP A 74 -10.15 -10.82 17.22
C TRP A 74 -8.95 -11.73 17.50
N LYS A 75 -8.47 -12.45 16.48
CA LYS A 75 -7.13 -13.03 16.45
C LYS A 75 -6.24 -12.02 15.73
N ASN A 76 -5.64 -11.11 16.49
CA ASN A 76 -4.92 -9.93 15.98
C ASN A 76 -3.41 -10.17 15.98
N PHE A 77 -2.73 -9.81 14.88
CA PHE A 77 -1.29 -9.84 14.71
C PHE A 77 -0.77 -8.47 14.30
N THR A 78 0.52 -8.23 14.51
CA THR A 78 1.18 -7.05 13.93
C THR A 78 1.37 -7.24 12.42
N SER A 79 1.38 -6.13 11.68
CA SER A 79 1.40 -6.17 10.20
C SER A 79 2.60 -6.93 9.62
N ASP A 80 3.75 -6.90 10.30
CA ASP A 80 4.96 -7.64 9.93
C ASP A 80 4.84 -9.16 10.03
N GLN A 81 3.96 -9.66 10.91
CA GLN A 81 3.74 -11.09 11.14
C GLN A 81 2.49 -11.63 10.43
N PHE A 82 1.58 -10.75 10.06
CA PHE A 82 0.23 -11.12 9.68
C PHE A 82 0.15 -12.07 8.49
N VAL A 83 0.89 -11.80 7.41
CA VAL A 83 0.84 -12.62 6.19
C VAL A 83 1.23 -14.07 6.48
N GLU A 84 2.29 -14.29 7.26
CA GLU A 84 2.70 -15.63 7.68
C GLU A 84 1.62 -16.33 8.49
N LYS A 85 1.06 -15.64 9.49
CA LYS A 85 0.05 -16.19 10.40
C LYS A 85 -1.27 -16.47 9.70
N ARG A 86 -1.69 -15.58 8.77
CA ARG A 86 -2.85 -15.76 7.90
C ARG A 86 -2.70 -17.01 7.04
N ASN A 87 -1.57 -17.15 6.36
CA ASN A 87 -1.31 -18.29 5.49
C ASN A 87 -1.21 -19.62 6.27
N LEU A 88 -0.65 -19.57 7.48
CA LEU A 88 -0.60 -20.74 8.36
C LEU A 88 -2.00 -21.17 8.83
N ALA A 89 -2.87 -20.24 9.22
CA ALA A 89 -4.24 -20.55 9.62
C ALA A 89 -5.02 -21.26 8.49
N ILE A 90 -4.85 -20.76 7.25
CA ILE A 90 -5.47 -21.37 6.06
C ILE A 90 -4.91 -22.77 5.81
N ALA A 91 -3.58 -22.92 5.80
CA ALA A 91 -2.94 -24.20 5.52
C ALA A 91 -3.23 -25.28 6.57
N SER A 92 -3.46 -24.89 7.83
CA SER A 92 -3.83 -25.81 8.92
C SER A 92 -5.31 -26.16 8.95
N GLY A 93 -6.16 -25.44 8.21
CA GLY A 93 -7.61 -25.60 8.27
C GLY A 93 -8.27 -24.95 9.52
N ASP A 94 -7.51 -24.22 10.34
CA ASP A 94 -8.05 -23.43 11.49
C ASP A 94 -8.62 -22.10 10.96
N LEU A 95 -9.73 -22.22 10.22
CA LEU A 95 -10.35 -21.08 9.54
C LEU A 95 -11.18 -20.24 10.50
N PRO A 96 -10.96 -18.91 10.57
CA PRO A 96 -11.86 -17.98 11.24
C PRO A 96 -13.18 -17.83 10.46
N ASP A 97 -14.18 -17.14 11.03
CA ASP A 97 -15.39 -16.77 10.28
C ASP A 97 -15.10 -15.82 9.11
N ALA A 98 -14.13 -14.93 9.30
CA ALA A 98 -13.65 -14.01 8.25
C ALA A 98 -12.20 -13.58 8.50
N VAL A 99 -11.54 -13.13 7.43
CA VAL A 99 -10.23 -12.47 7.50
C VAL A 99 -10.42 -10.99 7.16
N PHE A 100 -10.20 -10.14 8.15
CA PHE A 100 -10.37 -8.70 8.08
C PHE A 100 -9.03 -8.01 7.82
N ASP A 101 -9.01 -6.96 7.00
CA ASP A 101 -7.81 -6.28 6.52
C ASP A 101 -6.79 -7.28 5.92
N ALA A 102 -7.32 -8.18 5.11
CA ALA A 102 -6.66 -9.42 4.73
C ALA A 102 -5.45 -9.23 3.81
N GLY A 103 -5.48 -8.20 2.93
CA GLY A 103 -4.41 -7.93 1.96
C GLY A 103 -4.16 -9.09 0.99
N TYR A 104 -5.22 -9.74 0.53
CA TYR A 104 -5.09 -10.80 -0.47
C TYR A 104 -4.85 -10.23 -1.87
N SER A 105 -3.90 -10.83 -2.58
CA SER A 105 -3.75 -10.61 -4.02
C SER A 105 -4.93 -11.21 -4.81
N ASP A 106 -5.08 -10.79 -6.07
CA ASP A 106 -6.08 -11.37 -6.97
C ASP A 106 -5.87 -12.87 -7.15
N TYR A 107 -4.61 -13.31 -7.22
CA TYR A 107 -4.25 -14.72 -7.28
C TYR A 107 -4.70 -15.49 -6.04
N ASP A 108 -4.42 -14.95 -4.85
CA ASP A 108 -4.84 -15.57 -3.61
C ASP A 108 -6.37 -15.71 -3.54
N LEU A 109 -7.11 -14.66 -3.91
CA LEU A 109 -8.57 -14.68 -3.92
C LEU A 109 -9.13 -15.81 -4.80
N LEU A 110 -8.67 -15.91 -6.05
CA LEU A 110 -9.13 -16.95 -6.96
C LEU A 110 -8.70 -18.34 -6.54
N LYS A 111 -7.49 -18.48 -6.00
CA LYS A 111 -6.99 -19.75 -5.47
C LYS A 111 -7.80 -20.22 -4.28
N LEU A 112 -8.03 -19.35 -3.30
CA LEU A 112 -8.80 -19.67 -2.10
C LEU A 112 -10.27 -19.97 -2.43
N ALA A 113 -10.86 -19.27 -3.42
CA ALA A 113 -12.19 -19.55 -3.93
C ALA A 113 -12.27 -20.94 -4.59
N LYS A 114 -11.33 -21.25 -5.48
CA LYS A 114 -11.22 -22.56 -6.15
C LYS A 114 -11.04 -23.71 -5.15
N ASP A 115 -10.26 -23.48 -4.10
CA ASP A 115 -10.00 -24.47 -3.04
C ASP A 115 -11.17 -24.57 -2.03
N GLY A 116 -12.25 -23.75 -2.17
CA GLY A 116 -13.42 -23.73 -1.30
C GLY A 116 -13.14 -23.20 0.10
N VAL A 117 -12.06 -22.44 0.27
CA VAL A 117 -11.67 -21.82 1.56
C VAL A 117 -12.50 -20.56 1.82
N ILE A 118 -12.75 -19.76 0.80
CA ILE A 118 -13.61 -18.58 0.85
C ILE A 118 -14.87 -18.79 0.01
N ILE A 119 -15.93 -18.05 0.33
CA ILE A 119 -17.22 -18.20 -0.31
C ILE A 119 -17.55 -17.01 -1.22
N PRO A 120 -18.39 -17.21 -2.26
CA PRO A 120 -18.99 -16.11 -3.00
C PRO A 120 -19.95 -15.32 -2.10
N VAL A 121 -19.99 -13.99 -2.27
CA VAL A 121 -20.70 -13.08 -1.35
C VAL A 121 -21.78 -12.23 -2.01
N GLU A 122 -22.03 -12.36 -3.31
CA GLU A 122 -23.01 -11.56 -4.04
C GLU A 122 -24.43 -11.69 -3.50
N ASP A 123 -24.86 -12.90 -3.10
CA ASP A 123 -26.16 -13.12 -2.49
C ASP A 123 -26.28 -12.44 -1.11
N LEU A 124 -25.19 -12.45 -0.34
CA LEU A 124 -25.16 -11.76 0.96
C LEU A 124 -25.24 -10.24 0.78
N ILE A 125 -24.55 -9.70 -0.24
CA ILE A 125 -24.60 -8.28 -0.59
C ILE A 125 -26.04 -7.90 -0.95
N GLU A 126 -26.68 -8.68 -1.80
CA GLU A 126 -28.04 -8.39 -2.27
C GLU A 126 -29.08 -8.45 -1.15
N GLN A 127 -28.97 -9.43 -0.25
CA GLN A 127 -30.00 -9.71 0.76
C GLN A 127 -29.80 -8.99 2.09
N HIS A 128 -28.54 -8.72 2.49
CA HIS A 128 -28.21 -8.30 3.85
C HIS A 128 -27.33 -7.05 3.96
N MET A 129 -26.89 -6.45 2.81
CA MET A 129 -25.89 -5.37 2.82
C MET A 129 -26.37 -4.11 2.06
N PRO A 130 -27.42 -3.41 2.55
CA PRO A 130 -27.99 -2.27 1.85
C PRO A 130 -27.03 -1.08 1.69
N ASN A 131 -26.10 -0.85 2.63
CA ASN A 131 -25.12 0.22 2.50
C ASN A 131 -24.11 -0.09 1.38
N PHE A 132 -23.56 -1.30 1.37
CA PHE A 132 -22.60 -1.68 0.35
C PHE A 132 -23.25 -1.82 -1.05
N LYS A 133 -24.46 -2.37 -1.11
CA LYS A 133 -25.25 -2.41 -2.35
C LYS A 133 -25.42 -1.01 -2.93
N LYS A 134 -25.74 -0.02 -2.09
CA LYS A 134 -25.86 1.37 -2.51
C LYS A 134 -24.56 1.94 -3.09
N VAL A 135 -23.40 1.63 -2.50
CA VAL A 135 -22.09 2.02 -3.05
C VAL A 135 -21.91 1.45 -4.46
N LEU A 136 -22.21 0.16 -4.66
CA LEU A 136 -22.08 -0.51 -5.96
C LEU A 136 -23.10 -0.02 -7.01
N GLU A 137 -24.27 0.45 -6.58
CA GLU A 137 -25.28 1.06 -7.46
C GLU A 137 -24.90 2.49 -7.88
N GLN A 138 -24.26 3.25 -6.98
CA GLN A 138 -23.79 4.60 -7.25
C GLN A 138 -22.54 4.63 -8.15
N SER A 139 -21.68 3.61 -8.01
CA SER A 139 -20.41 3.47 -8.75
C SER A 139 -20.31 2.05 -9.32
N PRO A 140 -21.01 1.76 -10.44
CA PRO A 140 -21.07 0.41 -11.03
C PRO A 140 -19.70 -0.16 -11.43
N GLU A 141 -18.71 0.70 -11.69
CA GLU A 141 -17.34 0.33 -11.98
C GLU A 141 -16.70 -0.49 -10.85
N TYR A 142 -17.03 -0.22 -9.59
CA TYR A 142 -16.53 -1.02 -8.48
C TYR A 142 -17.10 -2.43 -8.48
N LYS A 143 -18.37 -2.59 -8.88
CA LYS A 143 -18.94 -3.93 -9.06
C LYS A 143 -18.22 -4.70 -10.16
N ALA A 144 -17.92 -4.04 -11.27
CA ALA A 144 -17.17 -4.65 -12.37
C ALA A 144 -15.73 -5.04 -11.95
N MET A 145 -15.05 -4.20 -11.18
CA MET A 145 -13.72 -4.48 -10.65
C MET A 145 -13.71 -5.60 -9.59
N LEU A 146 -14.79 -5.77 -8.85
CA LEU A 146 -14.92 -6.82 -7.83
C LEU A 146 -15.32 -8.17 -8.41
N THR A 147 -16.04 -8.18 -9.54
CA THR A 147 -16.51 -9.42 -10.13
C THR A 147 -15.35 -10.17 -10.77
N ALA A 148 -15.09 -11.35 -10.27
CA ALA A 148 -14.08 -12.26 -10.78
C ALA A 148 -14.45 -12.79 -12.18
N PRO A 149 -13.48 -13.34 -12.94
CA PRO A 149 -13.75 -13.87 -14.28
C PRO A 149 -14.79 -14.99 -14.38
N ASP A 150 -15.02 -15.69 -13.26
CA ASP A 150 -16.07 -16.72 -13.14
C ASP A 150 -17.47 -16.16 -12.83
N GLY A 151 -17.59 -14.84 -12.67
CA GLY A 151 -18.84 -14.13 -12.43
C GLY A 151 -19.19 -13.92 -10.95
N HIS A 152 -18.37 -14.40 -10.02
CA HIS A 152 -18.59 -14.27 -8.60
C HIS A 152 -17.86 -13.09 -7.96
N ILE A 153 -18.30 -12.67 -6.76
CA ILE A 153 -17.62 -11.72 -5.90
C ILE A 153 -17.17 -12.47 -4.64
N TYR A 154 -15.85 -12.43 -4.34
CA TYR A 154 -15.25 -13.20 -3.25
C TYR A 154 -14.77 -12.38 -2.07
N SER A 155 -14.86 -11.05 -2.16
CA SER A 155 -14.25 -10.16 -1.17
C SER A 155 -14.98 -8.83 -1.04
N PHE A 156 -14.67 -8.10 0.02
CA PHE A 156 -15.15 -6.75 0.28
C PHE A 156 -13.97 -5.78 0.16
N PRO A 157 -14.12 -4.70 -0.64
CA PRO A 157 -13.03 -3.80 -0.97
C PRO A 157 -12.83 -2.70 0.06
N TRP A 158 -11.64 -2.11 0.01
CA TRP A 158 -11.36 -0.76 0.45
C TRP A 158 -11.48 0.18 -0.75
N ILE A 159 -12.27 1.24 -0.60
CA ILE A 159 -12.48 2.27 -1.61
C ILE A 159 -12.23 3.61 -0.93
N GLU A 160 -11.34 4.42 -1.49
CA GLU A 160 -11.09 5.79 -1.04
C GLU A 160 -10.90 6.69 -2.24
N GLU A 161 -11.87 7.55 -2.48
CA GLU A 161 -11.86 8.55 -3.53
C GLU A 161 -11.61 9.93 -2.92
N LEU A 162 -10.42 10.47 -3.13
CA LEU A 162 -10.15 11.86 -2.80
C LEU A 162 -9.54 12.53 -4.02
N GLY A 163 -10.36 13.35 -4.69
CA GLY A 163 -10.08 13.84 -6.03
C GLY A 163 -10.38 12.78 -7.11
N THR A 164 -10.31 13.17 -8.37
CA THR A 164 -10.67 12.32 -9.52
C THR A 164 -9.68 12.45 -10.67
N GLY A 165 -9.59 11.43 -11.50
CA GLY A 165 -8.74 11.43 -12.70
C GLY A 165 -7.28 11.79 -12.38
N LYS A 166 -6.71 12.74 -13.10
CA LYS A 166 -5.34 13.23 -12.86
C LYS A 166 -5.17 13.99 -11.54
N GLU A 167 -6.26 14.49 -10.96
CA GLU A 167 -6.28 15.23 -9.71
C GLU A 167 -6.52 14.32 -8.49
N ALA A 168 -6.67 13.01 -8.69
CA ALA A 168 -6.81 12.08 -7.58
C ALA A 168 -5.56 12.12 -6.68
N ILE A 169 -5.76 12.05 -5.36
CA ILE A 169 -4.66 12.17 -4.40
C ILE A 169 -3.59 11.10 -4.58
N GLN A 170 -3.97 9.97 -5.18
CA GLN A 170 -3.09 8.84 -5.46
C GLN A 170 -2.46 8.88 -6.85
N SER A 171 -2.69 9.94 -7.65
CA SER A 171 -2.15 10.04 -9.01
C SER A 171 -0.63 10.10 -9.06
N VAL A 172 0.00 10.60 -8.01
CA VAL A 172 1.46 10.60 -7.81
C VAL A 172 1.73 10.10 -6.40
N ASP A 173 2.66 9.21 -6.25
CA ASP A 173 3.00 8.61 -4.95
C ASP A 173 4.02 9.49 -4.20
N ASP A 174 5.29 9.22 -4.32
CA ASP A 174 6.32 9.97 -3.64
C ASP A 174 6.61 11.32 -4.30
N LEU A 175 6.49 12.36 -3.52
CA LEU A 175 6.78 13.72 -3.96
C LEU A 175 8.22 14.13 -3.59
N PRO A 176 8.91 14.88 -4.47
CA PRO A 176 10.26 15.36 -4.20
C PRO A 176 10.25 16.58 -3.28
N TRP A 177 10.86 16.48 -2.10
CA TRP A 177 10.96 17.54 -1.11
C TRP A 177 12.38 18.08 -1.03
N ILE A 178 12.57 19.34 -1.46
CA ILE A 178 13.87 20.00 -1.49
C ILE A 178 14.04 21.01 -0.36
N ASN A 179 15.24 21.11 0.20
CA ASN A 179 15.56 22.01 1.30
C ASN A 179 15.68 23.47 0.82
N VAL A 180 14.58 24.22 0.93
CA VAL A 180 14.54 25.63 0.52
C VAL A 180 15.29 26.56 1.48
N GLU A 181 15.49 26.16 2.73
CA GLU A 181 16.36 26.91 3.67
C GLU A 181 17.81 26.89 3.17
N TRP A 182 18.29 25.73 2.69
CA TRP A 182 19.63 25.60 2.11
C TRP A 182 19.75 26.35 0.79
N LEU A 183 18.74 26.26 -0.08
CA LEU A 183 18.74 27.07 -1.32
C LEU A 183 18.89 28.55 -1.01
N ASN A 184 18.10 29.08 -0.10
CA ASN A 184 18.11 30.48 0.30
C ASN A 184 19.47 30.91 0.89
N LYS A 185 20.02 30.10 1.81
CA LYS A 185 21.34 30.39 2.41
C LYS A 185 22.47 30.43 1.38
N LEU A 186 22.39 29.60 0.36
CA LEU A 186 23.40 29.52 -0.70
C LEU A 186 23.12 30.48 -1.86
N GLY A 187 22.00 31.22 -1.83
CA GLY A 187 21.59 32.13 -2.93
C GLY A 187 21.24 31.39 -4.22
N LEU A 188 20.73 30.16 -4.11
CA LEU A 188 20.32 29.30 -5.22
C LEU A 188 18.83 29.39 -5.47
N SER A 189 18.44 29.29 -6.74
CA SER A 189 17.04 29.18 -7.13
C SER A 189 16.55 27.73 -7.06
N MET A 190 15.22 27.53 -7.00
CA MET A 190 14.58 26.23 -7.18
C MET A 190 14.96 25.65 -8.54
N PRO A 191 15.50 24.43 -8.62
CA PRO A 191 15.87 23.83 -9.89
C PRO A 191 14.64 23.50 -10.75
N THR A 192 14.76 23.71 -12.05
CA THR A 192 13.72 23.43 -13.06
C THR A 192 14.23 22.48 -14.16
N THR A 193 15.52 22.17 -14.16
CA THR A 193 16.14 21.22 -15.06
C THR A 193 16.97 20.20 -14.30
N THR A 194 17.25 19.06 -14.90
CA THR A 194 18.13 18.03 -14.33
C THR A 194 19.55 18.53 -14.10
N GLU A 195 20.05 19.39 -14.97
CA GLU A 195 21.37 20.02 -14.80
C GLU A 195 21.41 21.02 -13.64
N GLU A 196 20.38 21.86 -13.50
CA GLU A 196 20.26 22.78 -12.35
C GLU A 196 20.16 21.99 -11.04
N LEU A 197 19.39 20.89 -11.01
CA LEU A 197 19.33 20.01 -9.83
C LEU A 197 20.73 19.50 -9.47
N LYS A 198 21.49 18.99 -10.44
CA LYS A 198 22.85 18.50 -10.19
C LYS A 198 23.73 19.59 -9.57
N GLN A 199 23.68 20.82 -10.07
CA GLN A 199 24.44 21.94 -9.51
C GLN A 199 24.02 22.29 -8.09
N VAL A 200 22.72 22.24 -7.80
CA VAL A 200 22.17 22.43 -6.44
C VAL A 200 22.69 21.35 -5.48
N LEU A 201 22.68 20.08 -5.89
CA LEU A 201 23.15 18.96 -5.07
C LEU A 201 24.67 19.08 -4.79
N ILE A 202 25.47 19.50 -5.79
CA ILE A 202 26.91 19.80 -5.60
C ILE A 202 27.09 20.90 -4.55
N ALA A 203 26.30 21.96 -4.63
CA ALA A 203 26.38 23.05 -3.67
C ALA A 203 25.95 22.60 -2.25
N PHE A 204 24.94 21.78 -2.13
CA PHE A 204 24.53 21.20 -0.84
C PHE A 204 25.65 20.37 -0.23
N LYS A 205 26.35 19.54 -1.04
CA LYS A 205 27.47 18.73 -0.57
C LYS A 205 28.68 19.54 -0.11
N THR A 206 28.97 20.67 -0.80
CA THR A 206 30.29 21.31 -0.69
C THR A 206 30.32 22.59 0.12
N LYS A 207 29.16 23.18 0.47
CA LYS A 207 29.09 24.53 1.02
C LYS A 207 28.54 24.61 2.46
N ASP A 208 28.42 23.49 3.19
CA ASP A 208 27.94 23.46 4.58
C ASP A 208 26.65 24.32 4.77
N PRO A 209 25.54 24.01 4.09
CA PRO A 209 24.34 24.83 4.17
C PRO A 209 23.64 24.74 5.52
N ASN A 210 23.86 23.68 6.31
CA ASN A 210 23.35 23.57 7.67
C ASN A 210 24.15 24.45 8.66
N GLY A 211 25.41 24.79 8.33
CA GLY A 211 26.28 25.72 9.05
C GLY A 211 26.87 25.14 10.32
N ASN A 212 27.00 23.83 10.42
CA ASN A 212 27.52 23.15 11.61
C ASN A 212 29.04 22.86 11.55
N GLY A 213 29.70 23.15 10.41
CA GLY A 213 31.11 22.93 10.17
C GLY A 213 31.51 21.47 9.96
N GLN A 214 30.54 20.60 9.72
CA GLN A 214 30.74 19.17 9.45
C GLN A 214 30.25 18.86 8.04
N ALA A 215 30.86 17.90 7.37
CA ALA A 215 30.40 17.40 6.07
C ALA A 215 29.40 16.24 6.28
N ASP A 216 28.24 16.56 6.84
CA ASP A 216 27.20 15.59 7.19
C ASP A 216 25.91 15.75 6.40
N GLU A 217 25.88 16.69 5.45
CA GLU A 217 24.78 16.84 4.52
C GLU A 217 24.65 15.63 3.61
N ILE A 218 23.39 15.25 3.37
CA ILE A 218 23.02 14.24 2.40
C ILE A 218 22.29 14.95 1.26
N PRO A 219 22.97 15.21 0.12
CA PRO A 219 22.37 16.02 -0.94
C PRO A 219 21.08 15.43 -1.50
N LEU A 220 21.04 14.10 -1.72
CA LEU A 220 19.87 13.35 -2.17
C LEU A 220 19.79 12.01 -1.47
N SER A 221 18.61 11.63 -0.96
CA SER A 221 18.36 10.30 -0.39
C SER A 221 16.99 9.75 -0.78
N PHE A 222 16.89 8.43 -0.81
CA PHE A 222 15.68 7.67 -1.13
C PHE A 222 15.80 6.23 -0.60
N ILE A 223 14.76 5.41 -0.77
CA ILE A 223 14.80 3.97 -0.42
C ILE A 223 14.64 3.15 -1.69
N ASP A 224 15.72 2.52 -2.18
CA ASP A 224 15.77 1.76 -3.43
C ASP A 224 15.21 0.35 -3.27
N LYS A 225 13.91 0.23 -3.01
CA LYS A 225 13.21 -1.06 -2.97
C LYS A 225 11.72 -0.88 -3.26
N PRO A 226 11.02 -1.92 -3.74
CA PRO A 226 9.57 -1.88 -3.92
C PRO A 226 8.84 -1.48 -2.64
N GLY A 227 7.90 -0.52 -2.72
CA GLY A 227 7.20 0.06 -1.57
C GLY A 227 8.08 0.96 -0.68
N GLY A 228 9.27 1.36 -1.14
CA GLY A 228 10.10 2.37 -0.50
C GLY A 228 9.83 3.77 -1.05
N GLU A 229 10.44 4.77 -0.46
CA GLU A 229 10.39 6.16 -0.88
C GLU A 229 11.37 6.38 -2.05
N ASP A 230 10.97 6.00 -3.27
CA ASP A 230 11.88 5.92 -4.40
C ASP A 230 11.92 7.23 -5.22
N LEU A 231 12.86 7.28 -6.17
CA LEU A 231 13.12 8.45 -7.00
C LEU A 231 12.51 8.34 -8.41
N ALA A 232 11.48 7.52 -8.59
CA ALA A 232 10.79 7.34 -9.89
C ALA A 232 10.34 8.67 -10.52
N PHE A 233 10.04 9.66 -9.70
CA PHE A 233 9.72 11.02 -10.14
C PHE A 233 10.77 11.61 -11.11
N LEU A 234 12.07 11.36 -10.89
CA LEU A 234 13.13 11.90 -11.74
C LEU A 234 13.15 11.31 -13.15
N TYR A 235 12.59 10.11 -13.33
CA TYR A 235 12.56 9.45 -14.64
C TYR A 235 11.71 10.21 -15.67
N GLY A 236 10.68 10.94 -15.19
CA GLY A 236 9.83 11.72 -16.08
C GLY A 236 10.55 12.78 -16.92
N ALA A 237 11.73 13.24 -16.48
CA ALA A 237 12.58 14.16 -17.24
C ALA A 237 13.18 13.53 -18.52
N PHE A 238 13.14 12.20 -18.66
CA PHE A 238 13.80 11.46 -19.73
C PHE A 238 12.83 10.74 -20.69
N GLY A 239 11.52 10.85 -20.47
CA GLY A 239 10.54 10.22 -21.35
C GLY A 239 9.25 9.83 -20.66
N LEU A 240 8.84 8.56 -20.79
CA LEU A 240 7.59 8.02 -20.21
C LEU A 240 7.60 8.06 -18.68
N GLY A 241 8.80 8.04 -18.09
CA GLY A 241 8.99 7.96 -16.65
C GLY A 241 8.87 6.53 -16.12
N GLU A 242 8.61 6.39 -14.82
CA GLU A 242 8.62 5.12 -14.11
C GLU A 242 7.54 5.09 -13.03
N ASN A 243 7.03 3.91 -12.72
CA ASN A 243 6.19 3.64 -11.57
C ASN A 243 6.44 2.22 -11.04
N TRP A 244 5.81 1.87 -9.92
CA TRP A 244 5.99 0.60 -9.20
C TRP A 244 5.78 -0.66 -10.03
N ASP A 245 4.81 -0.60 -10.96
CA ASP A 245 4.38 -1.74 -11.76
C ASP A 245 5.18 -1.83 -13.06
N HIS A 246 6.16 -0.94 -13.26
CA HIS A 246 6.82 -0.75 -14.56
C HIS A 246 5.84 -0.63 -15.73
N THR A 247 4.63 -0.12 -15.46
CA THR A 247 3.52 -0.14 -16.41
C THR A 247 2.97 1.26 -16.63
N VAL A 248 3.03 1.72 -17.86
CA VAL A 248 2.40 2.97 -18.32
C VAL A 248 1.48 2.66 -19.49
N VAL A 249 0.33 3.33 -19.54
CA VAL A 249 -0.56 3.31 -20.72
C VAL A 249 -0.37 4.61 -21.47
N THR A 250 0.05 4.53 -22.72
CA THR A 250 0.24 5.69 -23.59
C THR A 250 -1.10 6.25 -24.07
N ASN A 251 -1.11 7.48 -24.60
CA ASN A 251 -2.34 8.14 -25.04
C ASN A 251 -3.09 7.41 -26.17
N ASP A 252 -2.40 6.55 -26.92
CA ASP A 252 -2.99 5.67 -27.92
C ASP A 252 -3.44 4.30 -27.37
N GLY A 253 -3.43 4.14 -26.05
CA GLY A 253 -3.92 2.94 -25.38
C GLY A 253 -2.93 1.76 -25.37
N LYS A 254 -1.67 2.00 -25.67
CA LYS A 254 -0.65 0.95 -25.65
C LYS A 254 -0.07 0.78 -24.25
N VAL A 255 -0.03 -0.46 -23.77
CA VAL A 255 0.66 -0.83 -22.54
C VAL A 255 2.16 -0.95 -22.80
N VAL A 256 2.97 -0.23 -22.00
CA VAL A 256 4.43 -0.20 -22.12
C VAL A 256 5.06 -0.64 -20.81
N PHE A 257 6.10 -1.45 -20.90
CA PHE A 257 6.98 -1.79 -19.78
C PHE A 257 8.09 -0.75 -19.71
N THR A 258 8.01 0.16 -18.75
CA THR A 258 8.87 1.34 -18.66
C THR A 258 10.34 0.99 -18.54
N ALA A 259 10.68 -0.07 -17.80
CA ALA A 259 12.07 -0.51 -17.62
C ALA A 259 12.75 -1.03 -18.90
N ALA A 260 12.02 -1.18 -20.01
CA ALA A 260 12.59 -1.50 -21.33
C ALA A 260 12.64 -0.26 -22.27
N ASP A 261 12.22 0.91 -21.79
CA ASP A 261 12.18 2.14 -22.57
C ASP A 261 13.55 2.87 -22.57
N ASN A 262 13.83 3.58 -23.67
CA ASN A 262 15.09 4.33 -23.76
C ASN A 262 15.19 5.45 -22.73
N GLY A 263 14.07 6.08 -22.37
CA GLY A 263 14.02 7.10 -21.32
C GLY A 263 14.42 6.54 -19.96
N TYR A 264 14.07 5.30 -19.67
CA TYR A 264 14.55 4.60 -18.47
C TYR A 264 16.08 4.48 -18.45
N LYS A 265 16.68 4.06 -19.56
CA LYS A 265 18.14 3.98 -19.71
C LYS A 265 18.81 5.32 -19.44
N GLU A 266 18.32 6.41 -20.04
CA GLU A 266 18.87 7.75 -19.85
C GLU A 266 18.71 8.25 -18.41
N ALA A 267 17.58 7.96 -17.76
CA ALA A 267 17.38 8.27 -16.34
C ALA A 267 18.40 7.55 -15.44
N VAL A 268 18.62 6.25 -15.69
CA VAL A 268 19.63 5.45 -14.96
C VAL A 268 21.03 6.03 -15.13
N LYS A 269 21.41 6.49 -16.35
CA LYS A 269 22.70 7.17 -16.60
C LYS A 269 22.83 8.44 -15.76
N TYR A 270 21.80 9.27 -15.75
CA TYR A 270 21.78 10.50 -14.96
C TYR A 270 21.94 10.21 -13.45
N ILE A 271 21.22 9.24 -12.93
CA ILE A 271 21.31 8.86 -11.53
C ILE A 271 22.69 8.29 -11.20
N HIS A 272 23.27 7.49 -12.11
CA HIS A 272 24.66 7.04 -11.96
C HIS A 272 25.65 8.21 -11.86
N ASP A 273 25.49 9.24 -12.68
CA ASP A 273 26.35 10.43 -12.62
C ASP A 273 26.24 11.13 -11.26
N LEU A 274 25.04 11.18 -10.66
CA LEU A 274 24.87 11.69 -9.30
C LEU A 274 25.58 10.82 -8.25
N TYR A 275 25.48 9.49 -8.37
CA TYR A 275 26.21 8.55 -7.49
C TYR A 275 27.73 8.71 -7.63
N LYS A 276 28.24 8.79 -8.84
CA LYS A 276 29.67 8.93 -9.13
C LYS A 276 30.26 10.20 -8.50
N GLU A 277 29.50 11.27 -8.43
CA GLU A 277 29.89 12.52 -7.76
C GLU A 277 29.64 12.50 -6.25
N GLY A 278 29.10 11.40 -5.72
CA GLY A 278 28.78 11.24 -4.30
C GLY A 278 27.67 12.19 -3.83
N LEU A 279 26.70 12.48 -4.70
CA LEU A 279 25.56 13.34 -4.43
C LEU A 279 24.36 12.57 -3.88
N VAL A 280 24.42 11.23 -3.93
CA VAL A 280 23.39 10.32 -3.45
C VAL A 280 23.85 9.67 -2.14
N ASP A 281 22.94 9.51 -1.22
CA ASP A 281 23.13 8.75 0.02
C ASP A 281 23.58 7.31 -0.32
N ILE A 282 24.76 6.94 0.10
CA ILE A 282 25.33 5.61 -0.19
C ILE A 282 24.51 4.48 0.44
N GLU A 283 23.72 4.78 1.48
CA GLU A 283 22.88 3.81 2.14
C GLU A 283 21.50 3.63 1.47
N SER A 284 21.16 4.42 0.44
CA SER A 284 19.84 4.38 -0.23
C SER A 284 19.42 3.00 -0.71
N SER A 285 20.37 2.15 -1.12
CA SER A 285 20.08 0.78 -1.58
C SER A 285 19.89 -0.25 -0.45
N GLN A 286 20.18 0.11 0.81
CA GLN A 286 20.16 -0.81 1.94
C GLN A 286 19.36 -0.30 3.13
N GLN A 287 19.16 1.03 3.22
CA GLN A 287 18.47 1.61 4.36
C GLN A 287 17.00 1.20 4.43
N ASP A 288 16.53 1.07 5.65
CA ASP A 288 15.12 0.89 5.97
C ASP A 288 14.42 2.21 6.30
N TRP A 289 13.11 2.15 6.49
CA TRP A 289 12.30 3.29 6.89
C TRP A 289 12.80 3.98 8.17
N ASN A 290 13.22 3.23 9.18
CA ASN A 290 13.65 3.82 10.46
C ASN A 290 14.94 4.61 10.30
N THR A 291 15.89 4.11 9.52
CA THR A 291 17.14 4.80 9.19
C THR A 291 16.86 6.06 8.37
N TYR A 292 15.99 5.96 7.36
CA TYR A 292 15.56 7.09 6.56
C TYR A 292 14.89 8.18 7.38
N LEU A 293 13.97 7.79 8.26
CA LEU A 293 13.28 8.69 9.18
C LEU A 293 14.24 9.38 10.15
N ALA A 294 15.21 8.66 10.71
CA ALA A 294 16.19 9.23 11.64
C ALA A 294 17.02 10.35 11.00
N LYS A 295 17.58 10.11 9.81
CA LYS A 295 18.32 11.12 9.03
C LYS A 295 17.45 12.35 8.70
N GLY A 296 16.18 12.12 8.37
CA GLY A 296 15.23 13.19 8.05
C GLY A 296 14.86 14.05 9.25
N LYS A 297 14.65 13.45 10.43
CA LYS A 297 14.40 14.17 11.68
C LYS A 297 15.56 15.08 12.08
N ASP A 298 16.78 14.69 11.73
CA ASP A 298 17.99 15.51 11.93
C ASP A 298 18.16 16.58 10.83
N HIS A 299 17.24 16.69 9.89
CA HIS A 299 17.26 17.64 8.78
C HIS A 299 18.52 17.57 7.91
N ARG A 300 19.07 16.37 7.72
CA ARG A 300 20.30 16.15 6.96
C ARG A 300 20.10 16.12 5.45
N TYR A 301 18.85 16.04 4.97
CA TYR A 301 18.54 15.91 3.54
C TYR A 301 18.53 17.25 2.81
N GLY A 302 19.13 17.29 1.61
CA GLY A 302 18.94 18.33 0.63
C GLY A 302 17.70 18.10 -0.22
N LEU A 303 17.56 16.89 -0.77
CA LEU A 303 16.40 16.40 -1.52
C LEU A 303 16.06 14.99 -1.05
N TYR A 304 14.78 14.72 -0.82
CA TYR A 304 14.27 13.40 -0.48
C TYR A 304 12.85 13.21 -1.04
N PHE A 305 12.35 11.98 -1.03
CA PHE A 305 11.06 11.59 -1.59
C PHE A 305 10.17 11.02 -0.50
N THR A 306 8.92 11.38 -0.47
CA THR A 306 7.88 10.79 0.38
C THR A 306 6.52 11.35 0.03
N TRP A 307 5.46 10.70 0.49
CA TRP A 307 4.08 11.16 0.33
C TRP A 307 3.84 12.58 0.87
N ASP A 308 4.24 12.84 2.09
CA ASP A 308 4.15 14.15 2.76
C ASP A 308 5.43 14.39 3.57
N LYS A 309 6.07 15.53 3.36
CA LYS A 309 7.30 15.93 4.07
C LYS A 309 7.16 15.81 5.60
N ALA A 310 5.97 16.03 6.13
CA ALA A 310 5.72 15.92 7.57
C ALA A 310 5.99 14.51 8.12
N ASN A 311 5.91 13.48 7.29
CA ASN A 311 6.21 12.11 7.70
C ASN A 311 7.70 11.89 8.02
N ILE A 312 8.58 12.63 7.35
CA ILE A 312 10.05 12.46 7.47
C ILE A 312 10.68 13.58 8.31
N THR A 313 10.46 14.83 7.92
CA THR A 313 11.15 15.98 8.53
C THR A 313 10.28 16.73 9.53
N GLY A 314 9.04 16.29 9.72
CA GLY A 314 8.03 16.97 10.54
C GLY A 314 7.40 18.19 9.84
N PRO A 315 6.37 18.78 10.44
CA PRO A 315 5.68 19.94 9.89
C PRO A 315 6.56 21.20 10.04
N ASN A 316 7.30 21.53 8.98
CA ASN A 316 8.21 22.67 8.97
C ASN A 316 8.18 23.39 7.61
N LYS A 317 8.81 24.59 7.54
CA LYS A 317 8.94 25.40 6.33
C LYS A 317 10.32 25.28 5.66
N LYS A 318 11.18 24.38 6.13
CA LYS A 318 12.53 24.19 5.59
C LYS A 318 12.52 23.51 4.22
N TYR A 319 11.49 22.70 3.97
CA TYR A 319 11.35 21.93 2.73
C TYR A 319 10.11 22.36 1.96
N ASP A 320 10.23 22.39 0.65
CA ASP A 320 9.12 22.63 -0.26
C ASP A 320 9.15 21.63 -1.42
N LEU A 321 8.04 21.55 -2.15
CA LEU A 321 7.91 20.67 -3.31
C LEU A 321 8.81 21.15 -4.44
N MET A 322 9.68 20.28 -4.94
CA MET A 322 10.43 20.52 -6.16
C MET A 322 9.51 20.32 -7.37
N PRO A 323 9.49 21.24 -8.34
CA PRO A 323 8.69 21.07 -9.55
C PRO A 323 9.25 19.95 -10.44
N PRO A 324 8.44 19.43 -11.40
CA PRO A 324 8.96 18.55 -12.44
C PRO A 324 10.09 19.19 -13.21
N LEU A 325 11.12 18.41 -13.52
CA LEU A 325 12.33 18.89 -14.14
C LEU A 325 12.31 18.66 -15.66
N ALA A 326 12.82 19.63 -16.41
CA ALA A 326 13.12 19.41 -17.80
C ALA A 326 14.42 18.61 -17.93
N GLY A 327 14.39 17.55 -18.72
CA GLY A 327 15.54 16.75 -19.10
C GLY A 327 16.36 17.40 -20.23
N PRO A 328 17.45 16.74 -20.69
CA PRO A 328 18.31 17.25 -21.75
C PRO A 328 17.59 17.55 -23.06
N ASP A 329 16.57 16.76 -23.40
CA ASP A 329 15.76 16.91 -24.62
C ASP A 329 14.52 17.80 -24.42
N GLY A 330 14.39 18.45 -23.24
CA GLY A 330 13.27 19.30 -22.89
C GLY A 330 12.01 18.55 -22.46
N HIS A 331 12.06 17.25 -22.28
CA HIS A 331 10.97 16.48 -21.69
C HIS A 331 10.68 16.94 -20.26
N VAL A 332 9.40 17.16 -19.98
CA VAL A 332 8.90 17.40 -18.62
C VAL A 332 7.67 16.52 -18.45
N ASN A 333 7.80 15.45 -17.70
CA ASN A 333 6.70 14.52 -17.46
C ASN A 333 6.63 14.15 -15.98
N VAL A 334 5.42 13.95 -15.52
CA VAL A 334 5.11 13.31 -14.23
C VAL A 334 4.39 12.01 -14.52
N THR A 335 5.02 10.92 -14.14
CA THR A 335 4.45 9.59 -14.32
C THR A 335 3.33 9.36 -13.33
N ARG A 336 2.22 8.83 -13.81
CA ARG A 336 1.11 8.44 -12.94
C ARG A 336 1.39 7.10 -12.28
N THR A 337 0.91 6.95 -11.06
CA THR A 337 0.71 5.63 -10.47
C THR A 337 -0.50 4.95 -11.13
N ASN A 338 -0.61 3.62 -10.97
CA ASN A 338 -1.82 2.88 -11.31
C ASN A 338 -2.79 2.75 -10.11
N GLY A 339 -2.53 3.52 -9.05
CA GLY A 339 -3.40 3.63 -7.88
C GLY A 339 -4.67 4.41 -8.20
N ILE A 340 -5.82 3.84 -7.85
CA ILE A 340 -7.14 4.47 -8.03
C ILE A 340 -7.96 4.49 -6.74
N GLY A 341 -7.30 4.29 -5.56
CA GLY A 341 -8.02 4.22 -4.30
C GLY A 341 -8.92 2.99 -4.16
N PHE A 342 -8.53 1.88 -4.77
CA PHE A 342 -9.29 0.64 -4.74
C PHE A 342 -8.40 -0.56 -4.45
N ASP A 343 -8.80 -1.34 -3.43
CA ASP A 343 -8.18 -2.63 -3.10
C ASP A 343 -9.26 -3.65 -2.81
N ARG A 344 -9.39 -4.67 -3.68
CA ARG A 344 -10.43 -5.69 -3.55
C ARG A 344 -10.15 -6.71 -2.46
N GLY A 345 -8.90 -6.95 -2.10
CA GLY A 345 -8.47 -8.01 -1.21
C GLY A 345 -8.61 -7.73 0.30
N ARG A 346 -9.48 -6.79 0.72
CA ARG A 346 -9.48 -6.30 2.10
C ARG A 346 -10.18 -7.19 3.10
N MET A 347 -11.26 -7.87 2.72
CA MET A 347 -11.92 -8.81 3.63
C MET A 347 -12.55 -9.95 2.85
N VAL A 348 -12.51 -11.13 3.42
CA VAL A 348 -13.15 -12.34 2.89
C VAL A 348 -13.93 -13.06 3.98
N ILE A 349 -14.98 -13.78 3.60
CA ILE A 349 -15.71 -14.70 4.46
C ILE A 349 -15.25 -16.12 4.14
N THR A 350 -14.93 -16.90 5.16
CA THR A 350 -14.47 -18.28 4.95
C THR A 350 -15.64 -19.26 4.93
N SER A 351 -15.41 -20.45 4.38
CA SER A 351 -16.40 -21.54 4.37
C SER A 351 -16.67 -22.14 5.76
N ALA A 352 -15.87 -21.81 6.77
CA ALA A 352 -16.10 -22.19 8.15
C ALA A 352 -17.21 -21.38 8.82
N ASN A 353 -17.53 -20.20 8.31
CA ASN A 353 -18.55 -19.32 8.88
C ASN A 353 -19.96 -19.95 8.80
N LYS A 354 -20.63 -20.07 9.95
CA LYS A 354 -22.01 -20.57 10.07
C LYS A 354 -23.01 -19.48 10.42
N LYS A 355 -22.56 -18.22 10.56
CA LYS A 355 -23.37 -17.07 10.96
C LYS A 355 -23.36 -15.99 9.83
N LEU A 356 -23.58 -16.41 8.58
CA LEU A 356 -23.37 -15.59 7.37
C LEU A 356 -24.19 -14.29 7.40
N GLU A 357 -25.48 -14.35 7.78
CA GLU A 357 -26.35 -13.17 7.88
C GLU A 357 -25.82 -12.15 8.89
N ALA A 358 -25.41 -12.61 10.09
CA ALA A 358 -24.85 -11.74 11.11
C ALA A 358 -23.52 -11.12 10.62
N THR A 359 -22.67 -11.91 9.97
CA THR A 359 -21.41 -11.44 9.39
C THR A 359 -21.66 -10.38 8.32
N ALA A 360 -22.58 -10.62 7.39
CA ALA A 360 -22.93 -9.66 6.33
C ALA A 360 -23.48 -8.35 6.92
N LYS A 361 -24.38 -8.42 7.91
CA LYS A 361 -24.92 -7.24 8.60
C LYS A 361 -23.84 -6.42 9.32
N TRP A 362 -22.86 -7.09 9.93
CA TRP A 362 -21.75 -6.41 10.57
C TRP A 362 -20.85 -5.72 9.54
N ILE A 363 -20.49 -6.42 8.46
CA ILE A 363 -19.68 -5.86 7.35
C ILE A 363 -20.39 -4.69 6.69
N ASP A 364 -21.71 -4.76 6.50
CA ASP A 364 -22.50 -3.68 5.90
C ASP A 364 -22.37 -2.36 6.66
N GLN A 365 -22.23 -2.40 8.00
CA GLN A 365 -22.02 -1.19 8.79
C GLN A 365 -20.70 -0.49 8.47
N LEU A 366 -19.70 -1.20 7.97
CA LEU A 366 -18.42 -0.62 7.56
C LEU A 366 -18.57 0.28 6.34
N TYR A 367 -19.62 0.10 5.54
CA TYR A 367 -19.97 0.89 4.36
C TYR A 367 -20.98 2.01 4.63
N ASP A 368 -21.47 2.16 5.88
CA ASP A 368 -22.14 3.39 6.28
C ASP A 368 -21.17 4.58 6.14
N PRO A 369 -21.58 5.71 5.51
CA PRO A 369 -20.65 6.81 5.23
C PRO A 369 -19.88 7.33 6.44
N ILE A 370 -20.57 7.56 7.58
CA ILE A 370 -19.93 8.05 8.82
C ILE A 370 -18.99 7.00 9.40
N GLN A 371 -19.36 5.73 9.30
CA GLN A 371 -18.52 4.63 9.77
C GLN A 371 -17.30 4.43 8.86
N SER A 372 -17.46 4.42 7.53
CA SER A 372 -16.38 4.31 6.56
C SER A 372 -15.32 5.39 6.75
N ILE A 373 -15.76 6.63 6.94
CA ILE A 373 -14.87 7.77 7.18
C ILE A 373 -14.05 7.56 8.46
N GLN A 374 -14.67 7.10 9.55
CA GLN A 374 -13.94 6.79 10.78
C GLN A 374 -12.98 5.60 10.61
N ASN A 375 -13.41 4.56 9.89
CA ASN A 375 -12.56 3.39 9.62
C ASN A 375 -11.29 3.78 8.87
N ASN A 376 -11.38 4.73 7.93
CA ASN A 376 -10.26 5.21 7.13
C ASN A 376 -9.36 6.19 7.89
N TRP A 377 -9.96 7.19 8.52
CA TRP A 377 -9.22 8.34 9.05
C TRP A 377 -8.99 8.30 10.56
N GLY A 378 -9.88 7.71 11.35
CA GLY A 378 -9.84 7.67 12.81
C GLY A 378 -11.14 8.15 13.45
N THR A 379 -11.15 8.28 14.77
CA THR A 379 -12.37 8.47 15.57
C THR A 379 -12.63 9.92 16.02
N TYR A 380 -13.81 10.13 16.59
CA TYR A 380 -14.22 11.31 17.35
C TYR A 380 -14.70 10.93 18.74
N GLY A 381 -14.63 11.89 19.70
CA GLY A 381 -15.17 11.73 21.05
C GLY A 381 -14.44 10.66 21.89
N ASP A 382 -13.24 10.27 21.52
CA ASP A 382 -12.39 9.41 22.33
C ASP A 382 -11.74 10.25 23.44
N THR A 383 -11.84 9.79 24.69
CA THR A 383 -11.25 10.47 25.86
C THR A 383 -9.85 9.98 26.19
N LYS A 384 -9.38 8.92 25.53
CA LYS A 384 -8.08 8.28 25.77
C LYS A 384 -7.08 8.51 24.64
N GLN A 385 -7.57 8.80 23.43
CA GLN A 385 -6.74 8.99 22.25
C GLN A 385 -6.99 10.38 21.65
N LYS A 386 -6.04 10.87 20.86
CA LYS A 386 -6.23 12.09 20.07
C LYS A 386 -7.27 11.83 18.99
N ASN A 387 -8.30 12.68 18.94
CA ASN A 387 -9.35 12.56 17.94
C ASN A 387 -8.91 13.17 16.61
N ILE A 388 -9.33 12.54 15.52
CA ILE A 388 -9.20 13.08 14.16
C ILE A 388 -10.38 13.99 13.85
N PHE A 389 -11.54 13.71 14.44
CA PHE A 389 -12.77 14.41 14.15
C PHE A 389 -13.44 14.99 15.39
N GLU A 390 -14.20 16.06 15.13
CA GLU A 390 -15.34 16.50 15.89
C GLU A 390 -16.61 16.11 15.12
N TYR A 391 -17.67 15.67 15.81
CA TYR A 391 -18.93 15.33 15.17
C TYR A 391 -19.95 16.46 15.38
N ASP A 392 -20.38 17.07 14.27
CA ASP A 392 -21.43 18.09 14.23
C ASP A 392 -22.79 17.38 14.12
N GLU A 393 -23.47 17.16 15.27
CA GLU A 393 -24.76 16.49 15.32
C GLU A 393 -25.85 17.19 14.51
N ALA A 394 -25.82 18.53 14.45
CA ALA A 394 -26.81 19.31 13.71
C ALA A 394 -26.72 19.09 12.21
N LYS A 395 -25.53 18.81 11.70
CA LYS A 395 -25.26 18.56 10.28
C LYS A 395 -25.09 17.08 9.94
N GLY A 396 -24.95 16.20 10.94
CA GLY A 396 -24.60 14.80 10.72
C GLY A 396 -23.24 14.62 10.03
N MET A 397 -22.26 15.45 10.37
CA MET A 397 -20.99 15.55 9.65
C MET A 397 -19.79 15.47 10.59
N LEU A 398 -18.77 14.71 10.17
CA LEU A 398 -17.45 14.66 10.81
C LEU A 398 -16.59 15.83 10.30
N LYS A 399 -16.09 16.66 11.19
CA LYS A 399 -15.16 17.74 10.87
C LYS A 399 -13.75 17.35 11.29
N HIS A 400 -12.79 17.39 10.37
CA HIS A 400 -11.40 17.17 10.72
C HIS A 400 -10.89 18.24 11.68
N LEU A 401 -10.19 17.76 12.72
CA LEU A 401 -9.50 18.62 13.68
C LEU A 401 -8.07 18.89 13.21
N PRO A 402 -7.50 20.08 13.53
CA PRO A 402 -6.09 20.35 13.31
C PRO A 402 -5.22 19.36 14.06
N LEU A 403 -4.19 18.81 13.42
CA LEU A 403 -3.34 17.78 14.00
C LEU A 403 -2.22 18.32 14.91
N GLU A 404 -2.07 19.66 14.99
CA GLU A 404 -1.19 20.37 15.95
C GLU A 404 0.20 19.74 16.14
N GLY A 405 0.96 19.59 15.06
CA GLY A 405 2.34 19.10 15.12
C GLY A 405 2.50 17.59 15.31
N SER A 406 1.41 16.82 15.29
CA SER A 406 1.46 15.36 15.26
C SER A 406 1.47 14.85 13.82
N ALA A 407 2.21 13.77 13.57
CA ALA A 407 2.16 13.10 12.28
C ALA A 407 0.77 12.49 12.05
N PRO A 408 0.08 12.81 10.94
CA PRO A 408 -1.26 12.30 10.66
C PRO A 408 -1.34 10.78 10.71
N VAL A 409 -0.35 10.11 10.12
CA VAL A 409 -0.29 8.65 10.06
C VAL A 409 -0.23 8.01 11.46
N GLU A 410 0.48 8.61 12.39
CA GLU A 410 0.61 8.07 13.76
C GLU A 410 -0.73 8.09 14.51
N ILE A 411 -1.49 9.19 14.38
CA ILE A 411 -2.80 9.30 15.03
C ILE A 411 -3.78 8.32 14.40
N ARG A 412 -3.79 8.25 13.07
CA ARG A 412 -4.66 7.33 12.30
C ARG A 412 -4.43 5.89 12.73
N GLN A 413 -3.18 5.42 12.78
CA GLN A 413 -2.84 4.05 13.18
C GLN A 413 -3.32 3.67 14.58
N LYS A 414 -3.43 4.63 15.50
CA LYS A 414 -3.91 4.38 16.86
C LYS A 414 -5.44 4.26 16.95
N THR A 415 -6.18 4.91 16.07
CA THR A 415 -7.63 5.10 16.22
C THR A 415 -8.48 4.49 15.11
N ASN A 416 -8.00 4.44 13.86
CA ASN A 416 -8.72 3.81 12.76
C ASN A 416 -8.71 2.28 12.88
N ILE A 417 -9.58 1.61 12.12
CA ILE A 417 -9.61 0.14 12.08
C ILE A 417 -9.20 -0.42 10.72
N GLY A 418 -9.11 0.43 9.69
CA GLY A 418 -8.85 -0.06 8.33
C GLY A 418 -9.98 -0.96 7.81
N GLY A 419 -9.59 -2.00 7.09
CA GLY A 419 -10.48 -3.02 6.57
C GLY A 419 -11.29 -2.58 5.36
N PRO A 420 -12.40 -3.29 5.05
CA PRO A 420 -13.30 -2.88 3.99
C PRO A 420 -14.03 -1.59 4.37
N LEU A 421 -14.17 -0.68 3.42
CA LEU A 421 -14.86 0.60 3.58
C LEU A 421 -15.08 1.26 2.21
N ALA A 422 -15.92 2.30 2.16
CA ALA A 422 -16.02 3.19 1.01
C ALA A 422 -16.12 4.65 1.46
N VAL A 423 -15.11 5.44 1.13
CA VAL A 423 -15.12 6.90 1.26
C VAL A 423 -15.11 7.49 -0.13
N LEU A 424 -16.31 7.80 -0.64
CA LEU A 424 -16.48 8.34 -2.00
C LEU A 424 -16.15 9.85 -2.02
N ASP A 425 -15.73 10.37 -3.17
CA ASP A 425 -15.41 11.80 -3.33
C ASP A 425 -16.60 12.69 -2.94
N GLU A 426 -17.83 12.29 -3.24
CA GLU A 426 -19.06 12.99 -2.84
C GLU A 426 -19.28 13.06 -1.32
N TYR A 427 -18.58 12.27 -0.51
CA TYR A 427 -18.71 12.31 0.95
C TYR A 427 -18.01 13.52 1.55
N TYR A 428 -16.99 14.04 0.86
CA TYR A 428 -16.31 15.27 1.25
C TYR A 428 -17.24 16.49 1.01
N GLY A 429 -17.46 17.26 2.08
CA GLY A 429 -18.45 18.34 2.10
C GLY A 429 -19.87 17.93 2.49
N LYS A 430 -20.19 16.64 2.44
CA LYS A 430 -21.52 16.10 2.81
C LYS A 430 -21.51 15.40 4.18
N TYR A 431 -20.62 14.45 4.37
CA TYR A 431 -20.49 13.65 5.61
C TYR A 431 -19.20 13.96 6.36
N THR A 432 -18.21 14.53 5.68
CA THR A 432 -16.94 14.92 6.28
C THR A 432 -16.35 16.15 5.57
N THR A 433 -15.49 16.87 6.27
CA THR A 433 -14.59 17.85 5.65
C THR A 433 -13.41 17.13 5.02
N GLN A 434 -12.67 17.79 4.12
CA GLN A 434 -11.36 17.25 3.69
C GLN A 434 -10.33 17.47 4.81
N PRO A 435 -9.39 16.53 5.05
CA PRO A 435 -8.24 16.76 5.92
C PRO A 435 -7.38 17.89 5.36
N GLU A 436 -6.80 18.71 6.23
CA GLU A 436 -5.96 19.85 5.80
C GLU A 436 -4.74 19.37 5.00
N ASP A 437 -4.08 18.29 5.43
CA ASP A 437 -2.95 17.67 4.75
C ASP A 437 -3.31 17.16 3.35
N ALA A 438 -4.47 16.52 3.20
CA ALA A 438 -4.95 16.05 1.91
C ALA A 438 -5.36 17.20 0.99
N THR A 439 -6.06 18.22 1.50
CA THR A 439 -6.42 19.41 0.74
C THR A 439 -5.17 20.13 0.22
N TRP A 440 -4.17 20.26 1.08
CA TRP A 440 -2.90 20.85 0.72
C TRP A 440 -2.17 20.02 -0.38
N ARG A 441 -2.10 18.69 -0.21
CA ARG A 441 -1.50 17.80 -1.22
C ARG A 441 -2.23 17.86 -2.55
N LEU A 442 -3.57 17.80 -2.56
CA LEU A 442 -4.37 17.94 -3.79
C LEU A 442 -4.09 19.28 -4.49
N GLY A 443 -3.98 20.37 -3.72
CA GLY A 443 -3.62 21.67 -4.25
C GLY A 443 -2.24 21.70 -4.91
N LEU A 444 -1.25 21.00 -4.32
CA LEU A 444 0.08 20.84 -4.91
C LEU A 444 0.03 20.01 -6.18
N LEU A 445 -0.65 18.86 -6.17
CA LEU A 445 -0.80 18.01 -7.34
C LEU A 445 -1.43 18.77 -8.49
N LYS A 446 -2.57 19.41 -8.26
CA LYS A 446 -3.29 20.19 -9.26
C LYS A 446 -2.47 21.31 -9.87
N LYS A 447 -1.74 22.04 -9.03
CA LYS A 447 -0.96 23.22 -9.45
C LYS A 447 0.36 22.85 -10.12
N VAL A 448 1.05 21.80 -9.62
CA VAL A 448 2.47 21.55 -9.96
C VAL A 448 2.63 20.29 -10.81
N MET A 449 1.90 19.21 -10.52
CA MET A 449 2.12 17.90 -11.14
C MET A 449 1.21 17.65 -12.34
N VAL A 450 -0.10 17.86 -12.19
CA VAL A 450 -1.12 17.60 -13.22
C VAL A 450 -0.82 18.26 -14.58
N PRO A 451 -0.32 19.52 -14.65
CA PRO A 451 0.02 20.15 -15.92
C PRO A 451 1.10 19.41 -16.74
N HIS A 452 1.90 18.57 -16.08
CA HIS A 452 3.01 17.82 -16.68
C HIS A 452 2.71 16.32 -16.85
N MET A 453 1.52 15.86 -16.46
CA MET A 453 1.10 14.48 -16.71
C MET A 453 0.68 14.29 -18.16
N GLN A 454 1.47 13.55 -18.93
CA GLN A 454 1.22 13.34 -20.36
C GLN A 454 0.13 12.29 -20.62
N ALA A 455 0.18 11.15 -19.92
CA ALA A 455 -0.81 10.09 -20.08
C ALA A 455 -2.09 10.40 -19.29
N ASP A 456 -3.25 10.15 -19.91
CA ASP A 456 -4.56 10.30 -19.28
C ASP A 456 -5.09 8.99 -18.68
N HIS A 457 -4.46 7.86 -18.99
CA HIS A 457 -4.93 6.54 -18.64
C HIS A 457 -4.06 5.87 -17.58
N ASN A 458 -4.70 5.45 -16.49
CA ASN A 458 -4.11 4.49 -15.58
C ASN A 458 -4.24 3.09 -16.19
N TYR A 459 -3.30 2.21 -15.86
CA TYR A 459 -3.56 0.80 -16.06
C TYR A 459 -4.70 0.38 -15.11
N PRO A 460 -5.83 -0.14 -15.64
CA PRO A 460 -7.01 -0.42 -14.82
C PRO A 460 -6.75 -1.58 -13.85
N LYS A 461 -7.59 -1.68 -12.81
CA LYS A 461 -7.58 -2.82 -11.88
C LYS A 461 -8.26 -4.04 -12.51
N VAL A 462 -7.63 -4.57 -13.57
CA VAL A 462 -8.11 -5.79 -14.26
C VAL A 462 -8.14 -6.94 -13.28
N PHE A 463 -9.25 -7.67 -13.25
CA PHE A 463 -9.30 -8.96 -12.58
C PHE A 463 -8.99 -10.03 -13.64
N PHE A 464 -7.77 -10.49 -13.66
CA PHE A 464 -7.30 -11.53 -14.58
C PHE A 464 -7.84 -12.91 -14.21
N SER A 465 -7.86 -13.83 -15.17
CA SER A 465 -8.13 -15.23 -14.87
C SER A 465 -6.99 -15.85 -14.02
N ILE A 466 -7.28 -16.98 -13.36
CA ILE A 466 -6.26 -17.65 -12.55
C ILE A 466 -5.05 -18.09 -13.37
N ASP A 467 -5.27 -18.50 -14.63
CA ASP A 467 -4.18 -18.92 -15.51
C ASP A 467 -3.31 -17.73 -15.94
N GLU A 468 -3.93 -16.57 -16.23
CA GLU A 468 -3.20 -15.31 -16.49
C GLU A 468 -2.42 -14.84 -15.26
N LEU A 469 -3.03 -14.90 -14.06
CA LEU A 469 -2.37 -14.52 -12.81
C LEU A 469 -1.19 -15.44 -12.46
N ASP A 470 -1.32 -16.73 -12.68
CA ASP A 470 -0.24 -17.71 -12.48
C ASP A 470 0.95 -17.39 -13.42
N ARG A 471 0.65 -17.08 -14.69
CA ARG A 471 1.69 -16.67 -15.65
C ARG A 471 2.32 -15.33 -15.29
N LEU A 472 1.52 -14.30 -14.97
CA LEU A 472 2.02 -12.99 -14.55
C LEU A 472 2.88 -13.12 -13.30
N SER A 473 2.43 -13.83 -12.27
CA SER A 473 3.18 -14.02 -11.01
C SER A 473 4.54 -14.69 -11.26
N THR A 474 4.57 -15.72 -12.13
CA THR A 474 5.81 -16.40 -12.50
C THR A 474 6.78 -15.45 -13.21
N ILE A 475 6.28 -14.70 -14.21
CA ILE A 475 7.11 -13.79 -14.98
C ILE A 475 7.57 -12.60 -14.12
N GLU A 476 6.66 -11.96 -13.40
CA GLU A 476 6.94 -10.74 -12.60
C GLU A 476 7.97 -11.02 -11.50
N THR A 477 7.96 -12.20 -10.90
CA THR A 477 8.94 -12.58 -9.86
C THR A 477 10.37 -12.46 -10.37
N ASP A 478 10.65 -13.02 -11.53
CA ASP A 478 12.02 -13.03 -12.09
C ASP A 478 12.32 -11.72 -12.82
N LEU A 479 11.35 -11.19 -13.57
CA LEU A 479 11.49 -9.98 -14.36
C LEU A 479 11.76 -8.75 -13.49
N PHE A 480 10.93 -8.52 -12.45
CA PHE A 480 11.09 -7.34 -11.58
C PHE A 480 12.33 -7.45 -10.67
N ALA A 481 12.64 -8.65 -10.18
CA ALA A 481 13.88 -8.89 -9.45
C ALA A 481 15.12 -8.60 -10.31
N TYR A 482 15.09 -8.97 -11.59
CA TYR A 482 16.16 -8.69 -12.54
C TYR A 482 16.30 -7.18 -12.81
N VAL A 483 15.18 -6.49 -13.05
CA VAL A 483 15.15 -5.03 -13.25
C VAL A 483 15.73 -4.31 -12.04
N LEU A 484 15.25 -4.62 -10.83
CA LEU A 484 15.72 -3.99 -9.60
C LEU A 484 17.22 -4.21 -9.38
N ARG A 485 17.69 -5.45 -9.56
CA ARG A 485 19.12 -5.79 -9.43
C ARG A 485 19.97 -5.00 -10.41
N LYS A 486 19.58 -4.99 -11.72
CA LYS A 486 20.34 -4.27 -12.75
C LYS A 486 20.31 -2.77 -12.54
N ARG A 487 19.17 -2.21 -12.14
CA ARG A 487 19.04 -0.79 -11.79
C ARG A 487 20.02 -0.39 -10.69
N THR A 488 20.02 -1.14 -9.58
CA THR A 488 20.91 -0.88 -8.44
C THR A 488 22.39 -1.03 -8.83
N GLU A 489 22.74 -2.07 -9.61
CA GLU A 489 24.09 -2.25 -10.14
C GLU A 489 24.53 -1.05 -11.00
N TRP A 490 23.67 -0.59 -11.89
CA TRP A 490 23.98 0.54 -12.79
C TRP A 490 24.05 1.88 -12.07
N TYR A 491 23.21 2.11 -11.07
CA TYR A 491 23.32 3.31 -10.23
C TYR A 491 24.70 3.43 -9.59
N GLN A 492 25.22 2.34 -9.07
CA GLN A 492 26.50 2.30 -8.36
C GLN A 492 27.71 2.24 -9.31
N ASN A 493 27.63 1.44 -10.37
CA ASN A 493 28.79 1.06 -11.19
C ASN A 493 28.76 1.62 -12.60
N GLY A 494 27.65 2.18 -13.07
CA GLY A 494 27.44 2.57 -14.47
C GLY A 494 27.26 1.39 -15.40
N LYS A 495 27.70 1.53 -16.66
CA LYS A 495 27.68 0.54 -17.74
C LYS A 495 26.31 0.26 -18.37
N VAL A 496 25.28 0.98 -18.01
CA VAL A 496 23.95 0.75 -18.59
C VAL A 496 23.96 0.85 -20.12
N GLU A 497 24.72 1.78 -20.70
CA GLU A 497 24.83 1.93 -22.16
C GLU A 497 25.43 0.68 -22.84
N GLU A 498 26.47 0.13 -22.23
CA GLU A 498 27.19 -1.04 -22.75
C GLU A 498 26.36 -2.32 -22.60
N GLU A 499 25.66 -2.47 -21.46
CA GLU A 499 24.93 -3.67 -21.08
C GLU A 499 23.46 -3.65 -21.55
N TRP A 500 22.96 -2.50 -22.05
CA TRP A 500 21.55 -2.34 -22.44
C TRP A 500 21.06 -3.35 -23.48
N PRO A 501 21.80 -3.69 -24.55
CA PRO A 501 21.34 -4.69 -25.50
C PRO A 501 21.17 -6.08 -24.90
N GLU A 502 22.09 -6.49 -24.03
CA GLU A 502 22.02 -7.77 -23.32
C GLU A 502 20.88 -7.77 -22.31
N TYR A 503 20.69 -6.67 -21.60
CA TYR A 503 19.56 -6.48 -20.68
C TYR A 503 18.21 -6.66 -21.37
N LEU A 504 17.99 -6.04 -22.53
CA LEU A 504 16.74 -6.22 -23.28
C LEU A 504 16.54 -7.65 -23.76
N GLN A 505 17.61 -8.37 -24.12
CA GLN A 505 17.54 -9.80 -24.46
C GLN A 505 17.13 -10.64 -23.24
N GLU A 506 17.70 -10.34 -22.08
CA GLU A 506 17.33 -11.04 -20.85
C GLU A 506 15.90 -10.76 -20.41
N LEU A 507 15.41 -9.53 -20.48
CA LEU A 507 14.00 -9.23 -20.23
C LEU A 507 13.07 -10.09 -21.12
N ASN A 508 13.42 -10.24 -22.40
CA ASN A 508 12.65 -11.10 -23.31
C ASN A 508 12.74 -12.57 -22.92
N SER A 509 13.90 -13.04 -22.49
CA SER A 509 14.07 -14.44 -22.03
C SER A 509 13.30 -14.74 -20.76
N LEU A 510 13.12 -13.72 -19.88
CA LEU A 510 12.32 -13.78 -18.67
C LEU A 510 10.80 -13.64 -18.93
N GLY A 511 10.37 -13.45 -20.19
CA GLY A 511 8.97 -13.48 -20.56
C GLY A 511 8.31 -12.11 -20.80
N LEU A 512 9.08 -11.04 -20.99
CA LEU A 512 8.54 -9.68 -21.19
C LEU A 512 7.47 -9.62 -22.29
N GLN A 513 7.66 -10.32 -23.42
CA GLN A 513 6.68 -10.26 -24.53
C GLN A 513 5.35 -10.92 -24.15
N GLU A 514 5.37 -12.04 -23.43
CA GLU A 514 4.16 -12.68 -22.90
C GLU A 514 3.48 -11.80 -21.87
N TRP A 515 4.24 -11.19 -20.96
CA TRP A 515 3.75 -10.23 -19.98
C TRP A 515 3.01 -9.08 -20.66
N LEU A 516 3.62 -8.44 -21.67
CA LEU A 516 3.00 -7.36 -22.44
C LEU A 516 1.72 -7.80 -23.14
N GLN A 517 1.69 -9.00 -23.71
CA GLN A 517 0.48 -9.55 -24.34
C GLN A 517 -0.66 -9.74 -23.34
N ILE A 518 -0.39 -10.31 -22.17
CA ILE A 518 -1.40 -10.51 -21.13
C ILE A 518 -1.90 -9.15 -20.60
N LYS A 519 -0.99 -8.21 -20.31
CA LYS A 519 -1.36 -6.89 -19.81
C LYS A 519 -2.14 -6.09 -20.84
N GLN A 520 -1.76 -6.10 -22.12
CA GLN A 520 -2.51 -5.42 -23.19
C GLN A 520 -3.91 -6.03 -23.35
N ALA A 521 -4.02 -7.36 -23.40
CA ALA A 521 -5.31 -8.03 -23.50
C ALA A 521 -6.23 -7.70 -22.32
N GLY A 522 -5.65 -7.59 -21.11
CA GLY A 522 -6.37 -7.16 -19.90
C GLY A 522 -6.87 -5.72 -20.01
N TYR A 523 -6.02 -4.81 -20.49
CA TYR A 523 -6.39 -3.41 -20.75
C TYR A 523 -7.53 -3.31 -21.76
N ASP A 524 -7.42 -3.99 -22.91
CA ASP A 524 -8.41 -3.96 -23.97
C ASP A 524 -9.78 -4.52 -23.52
N ARG A 525 -9.79 -5.59 -22.75
CA ARG A 525 -11.01 -6.14 -22.13
C ARG A 525 -11.69 -5.16 -21.18
N ASN A 526 -10.92 -4.37 -20.46
CA ASN A 526 -11.47 -3.38 -19.54
C ASN A 526 -12.00 -2.15 -20.26
N ALA A 527 -11.31 -1.70 -21.32
CA ALA A 527 -11.73 -0.56 -22.14
C ALA A 527 -13.00 -0.83 -22.97
N SER A 528 -13.35 -2.11 -23.19
CA SER A 528 -14.55 -2.52 -23.91
C SER A 528 -15.80 -2.70 -23.04
N LYS A 529 -15.68 -2.55 -21.74
CA LYS A 529 -16.79 -2.60 -20.76
C LYS A 529 -17.34 -1.21 -20.47
#